data_5b55c317fa6d4e05675fcf78d9910cc2
#
_entry.id   5b55c317fa6d4e05675fcf78d9910cc2
#
_cell.length_a   1.000
_cell.length_b   1.000
_cell.length_c   1.000
_cell.angle_alpha   90.00
_cell.angle_beta   90.00
_cell.angle_gamma   90.00
#
_symmetry.space_group_name_H-M   'P 1'
#
loop_
_entity.id
_entity.type
_entity.pdbx_description
1 polymer ?
#
loop_
_entity_poly.entity_id
_entity_poly.type
_entity_poly.pdbx_seq_one_letter_code
_entity_poly.pdbx_strand_id
1 'polypeptide(L)'
;SSKRIMKTICICGGGALGLVVASVLSHTREVAVRVLTAHPQQWSKSIEAVDNTGKVYQGVLEKVSDRAEDIIPQSDIVLLCLPGFLIEQSLRQIAPYVTNQAVGSIVSSTGFFFQAHRILGGSASLFGFQRVPYVARVREYGHSADLLGYKQQLYMATENLSDDFEAKWVEWLQTPVAHLSNYLEASLSNSNPLLHPARLYGMWHDWKGETYKDQTLFYAQWDELSSEVYIAMDEEFQKLCCKVGVKIPSVLDYY
;
A
#
# COMPACT_ATOMS: atom_id res chain seq x y z
N SER A 1 0.28 -22.12 -30.55
CA SER A 1 0.68 -21.46 -29.29
C SER A 1 -0.09 -20.14 -29.19
N SER A 2 -1.11 -20.07 -28.32
CA SER A 2 -1.78 -18.80 -28.06
C SER A 2 -0.73 -17.86 -27.45
N LYS A 3 -0.45 -16.74 -28.09
CA LYS A 3 0.33 -15.65 -27.50
C LYS A 3 -0.39 -15.25 -26.22
N ARG A 4 0.20 -15.57 -25.06
CA ARG A 4 -0.28 -15.10 -23.75
C ARG A 4 -0.24 -13.57 -23.82
N ILE A 5 -1.39 -12.91 -23.83
CA ILE A 5 -1.46 -11.44 -23.88
C ILE A 5 -0.90 -10.94 -22.55
N MET A 6 0.21 -10.18 -22.61
CA MET A 6 0.86 -9.60 -21.45
C MET A 6 -0.06 -8.58 -20.79
N LYS A 7 -0.28 -8.69 -19.47
CA LYS A 7 -1.03 -7.70 -18.71
C LYS A 7 -0.22 -6.41 -18.56
N THR A 8 -0.91 -5.29 -18.58
CA THR A 8 -0.33 -3.96 -18.34
C THR A 8 -0.77 -3.43 -16.98
N ILE A 9 0.20 -3.10 -16.15
CA ILE A 9 -0.01 -2.55 -14.80
C ILE A 9 0.45 -1.08 -14.79
N CYS A 10 -0.46 -0.19 -14.41
CA CYS A 10 -0.14 1.21 -14.13
C CYS A 10 0.16 1.37 -12.64
N ILE A 11 1.34 1.85 -12.30
CA ILE A 11 1.71 2.29 -10.95
C ILE A 11 1.42 3.77 -10.82
N CYS A 12 0.57 4.15 -9.87
CA CYS A 12 0.31 5.55 -9.52
C CYS A 12 1.14 5.93 -8.30
N GLY A 13 2.07 6.85 -8.49
CA GLY A 13 2.95 7.36 -7.45
C GLY A 13 4.42 7.36 -7.85
N GLY A 14 5.12 8.45 -7.52
CA GLY A 14 6.53 8.68 -7.88
C GLY A 14 7.52 8.47 -6.74
N GLY A 15 7.09 7.98 -5.59
CA GLY A 15 7.94 7.76 -4.42
C GLY A 15 8.74 6.45 -4.47
N ALA A 16 9.49 6.20 -3.39
CA ALA A 16 10.35 5.01 -3.27
C ALA A 16 9.58 3.70 -3.45
N LEU A 17 8.42 3.58 -2.82
CA LEU A 17 7.61 2.36 -2.90
C LEU A 17 7.12 2.10 -4.33
N GLY A 18 6.63 3.13 -5.02
CA GLY A 18 6.21 3.03 -6.41
C GLY A 18 7.37 2.61 -7.33
N LEU A 19 8.55 3.16 -7.11
CA LEU A 19 9.75 2.81 -7.88
C LEU A 19 10.18 1.35 -7.63
N VAL A 20 10.20 0.91 -6.37
CA VAL A 20 10.54 -0.49 -6.03
C VAL A 20 9.53 -1.46 -6.64
N VAL A 21 8.23 -1.20 -6.47
CA VAL A 21 7.17 -2.07 -7.03
C VAL A 21 7.26 -2.11 -8.56
N ALA A 22 7.43 -0.96 -9.21
CA ALA A 22 7.61 -0.90 -10.67
C ALA A 22 8.85 -1.67 -11.14
N SER A 23 9.95 -1.59 -10.40
CA SER A 23 11.20 -2.32 -10.71
C SER A 23 11.01 -3.82 -10.57
N VAL A 24 10.42 -4.28 -9.48
CA VAL A 24 10.17 -5.72 -9.23
C VAL A 24 9.23 -6.29 -10.29
N LEU A 25 8.13 -5.61 -10.58
CA LEU A 25 7.15 -6.07 -11.58
C LEU A 25 7.75 -6.11 -12.99
N SER A 26 8.44 -5.05 -13.41
CA SER A 26 9.02 -4.99 -14.75
C SER A 26 10.21 -5.96 -14.92
N HIS A 27 10.92 -6.27 -13.83
CA HIS A 27 12.01 -7.24 -13.83
C HIS A 27 11.55 -8.66 -14.20
N THR A 28 10.34 -9.05 -13.84
CA THR A 28 9.78 -10.38 -14.17
C THR A 28 9.60 -10.58 -15.67
N ARG A 29 9.43 -9.52 -16.46
CA ARG A 29 9.05 -9.53 -17.88
C ARG A 29 7.70 -10.24 -18.16
N GLU A 30 6.92 -10.52 -17.13
CA GLU A 30 5.59 -11.14 -17.23
C GLU A 30 4.49 -10.10 -17.44
N VAL A 31 4.76 -8.85 -17.08
CA VAL A 31 3.84 -7.72 -17.18
C VAL A 31 4.53 -6.52 -17.81
N ALA A 32 3.77 -5.71 -18.55
CA ALA A 32 4.18 -4.38 -18.96
C ALA A 32 3.86 -3.39 -17.85
N VAL A 33 4.80 -2.52 -17.50
CA VAL A 33 4.65 -1.55 -16.41
C VAL A 33 4.65 -0.14 -16.94
N ARG A 34 3.67 0.63 -16.53
CA ARG A 34 3.53 2.06 -16.78
C ARG A 34 3.50 2.82 -15.46
N VAL A 35 3.91 4.06 -15.46
CA VAL A 35 3.92 4.92 -14.26
C VAL A 35 3.17 6.21 -14.53
N LEU A 36 2.19 6.49 -13.68
CA LEU A 36 1.49 7.77 -13.60
C LEU A 36 2.08 8.56 -12.42
N THR A 37 2.78 9.64 -12.72
CA THR A 37 3.48 10.47 -11.72
C THR A 37 3.44 11.94 -12.09
N ALA A 38 3.52 12.84 -11.10
CA ALA A 38 3.47 14.28 -11.32
C ALA A 38 4.72 14.84 -12.05
N HIS A 39 5.84 14.11 -12.02
CA HIS A 39 7.12 14.56 -12.60
C HIS A 39 7.71 13.54 -13.57
N PRO A 40 7.00 13.23 -14.70
CA PRO A 40 7.42 12.19 -15.62
C PRO A 40 8.77 12.48 -16.30
N GLN A 41 9.12 13.75 -16.46
CA GLN A 41 10.40 14.18 -17.04
C GLN A 41 11.62 13.83 -16.19
N GLN A 42 11.43 13.57 -14.89
CA GLN A 42 12.50 13.14 -13.98
C GLN A 42 12.65 11.62 -13.92
N TRP A 43 11.81 10.89 -14.62
CA TRP A 43 11.84 9.43 -14.64
C TRP A 43 12.60 8.90 -15.85
N SER A 44 13.44 7.90 -15.61
CA SER A 44 14.01 7.06 -16.65
C SER A 44 13.04 5.94 -17.02
N LYS A 45 13.09 5.49 -18.27
CA LYS A 45 12.43 4.24 -18.66
C LYS A 45 13.14 3.00 -18.11
N SER A 46 14.45 3.07 -17.92
CA SER A 46 15.23 2.02 -17.25
C SER A 46 15.34 2.35 -15.78
N ILE A 47 14.80 1.48 -14.93
CA ILE A 47 14.75 1.65 -13.48
C ILE A 47 15.30 0.41 -12.78
N GLU A 48 15.72 0.58 -11.54
CA GLU A 48 16.21 -0.53 -10.74
C GLU A 48 15.89 -0.37 -9.24
N ALA A 49 15.73 -1.51 -8.59
CA ALA A 49 15.74 -1.61 -7.14
C ALA A 49 16.83 -2.58 -6.71
N VAL A 50 17.58 -2.23 -5.67
CA VAL A 50 18.67 -3.04 -5.14
C VAL A 50 18.32 -3.46 -3.72
N ASP A 51 18.31 -4.76 -3.43
CA ASP A 51 18.05 -5.25 -2.10
C ASP A 51 19.29 -5.26 -1.20
N ASN A 52 19.12 -5.60 0.06
CA ASN A 52 20.20 -5.65 1.04
C ASN A 52 21.19 -6.82 0.83
N THR A 53 20.89 -7.74 -0.07
CA THR A 53 21.82 -8.81 -0.48
C THR A 53 22.63 -8.43 -1.73
N GLY A 54 22.34 -7.27 -2.33
CA GLY A 54 22.95 -6.83 -3.59
C GLY A 54 22.23 -7.32 -4.84
N LYS A 55 21.09 -8.01 -4.71
CA LYS A 55 20.28 -8.42 -5.87
C LYS A 55 19.65 -7.18 -6.50
N VAL A 56 19.78 -7.09 -7.83
CA VAL A 56 19.27 -5.99 -8.63
C VAL A 56 18.01 -6.43 -9.38
N TYR A 57 16.93 -5.69 -9.18
CA TYR A 57 15.68 -5.80 -9.94
C TYR A 57 15.66 -4.68 -10.97
N GLN A 58 16.23 -4.95 -12.13
CA GLN A 58 16.23 -4.00 -13.22
C GLN A 58 15.09 -4.28 -14.18
N GLY A 59 14.39 -3.23 -14.60
CA GLY A 59 13.32 -3.31 -15.55
C GLY A 59 13.23 -2.10 -16.46
N VAL A 60 12.41 -2.23 -17.50
CA VAL A 60 12.14 -1.17 -18.47
C VAL A 60 10.66 -0.85 -18.45
N LEU A 61 10.33 0.42 -18.23
CA LEU A 61 8.96 0.92 -18.25
C LEU A 61 8.47 1.10 -19.68
N GLU A 62 7.23 0.75 -19.94
CA GLU A 62 6.60 0.97 -21.24
C GLU A 62 6.31 2.46 -21.46
N LYS A 63 5.81 3.15 -20.42
CA LYS A 63 5.44 4.56 -20.47
C LYS A 63 5.49 5.22 -19.09
N VAL A 64 5.85 6.48 -19.06
CA VAL A 64 5.74 7.36 -17.89
C VAL A 64 5.03 8.63 -18.32
N SER A 65 4.00 9.04 -17.59
CA SER A 65 3.20 10.24 -17.91
C SER A 65 2.60 10.85 -16.64
N ASP A 66 2.24 12.10 -16.69
CA ASP A 66 1.40 12.80 -15.71
C ASP A 66 -0.08 12.87 -16.13
N ARG A 67 -0.41 12.33 -17.31
CA ARG A 67 -1.75 12.38 -17.91
C ARG A 67 -2.43 11.01 -17.80
N ALA A 68 -3.48 10.95 -16.99
CA ALA A 68 -4.24 9.72 -16.78
C ALA A 68 -4.87 9.18 -18.08
N GLU A 69 -5.34 10.08 -18.97
CA GLU A 69 -5.92 9.72 -20.27
C GLU A 69 -4.93 8.98 -21.19
N ASP A 70 -3.64 9.18 -21.00
CA ASP A 70 -2.60 8.54 -21.83
C ASP A 70 -2.19 7.16 -21.32
N ILE A 71 -2.56 6.82 -20.07
CA ILE A 71 -2.10 5.59 -19.41
C ILE A 71 -3.25 4.66 -19.03
N ILE A 72 -4.29 5.17 -18.38
CA ILE A 72 -5.33 4.33 -17.77
C ILE A 72 -6.13 3.52 -18.79
N PRO A 73 -6.59 4.06 -19.93
CA PRO A 73 -7.42 3.30 -20.87
C PRO A 73 -6.77 2.04 -21.42
N GLN A 74 -5.44 2.01 -21.48
CA GLN A 74 -4.66 0.88 -22.02
C GLN A 74 -4.03 0.02 -20.93
N SER A 75 -4.37 0.26 -19.67
CA SER A 75 -3.95 -0.55 -18.54
C SER A 75 -5.02 -1.57 -18.19
N ASP A 76 -4.59 -2.74 -17.72
CA ASP A 76 -5.49 -3.78 -17.19
C ASP A 76 -5.68 -3.62 -15.68
N ILE A 77 -4.65 -3.19 -15.00
CA ILE A 77 -4.58 -3.03 -13.56
C ILE A 77 -3.99 -1.67 -13.23
N VAL A 78 -4.54 -1.00 -12.23
CA VAL A 78 -4.04 0.25 -11.67
C VAL A 78 -3.72 0.03 -10.20
N LEU A 79 -2.47 0.24 -9.80
CA LEU A 79 -2.02 0.08 -8.42
C LEU A 79 -1.55 1.42 -7.86
N LEU A 80 -2.23 1.90 -6.82
CA LEU A 80 -1.85 3.11 -6.11
C LEU A 80 -0.76 2.79 -5.08
N CYS A 81 0.40 3.41 -5.25
CA CYS A 81 1.55 3.33 -4.34
C CYS A 81 1.78 4.70 -3.71
N LEU A 82 0.81 5.17 -2.94
CA LEU A 82 0.69 6.53 -2.43
C LEU A 82 0.40 6.52 -0.93
N PRO A 83 0.83 7.56 -0.20
CA PRO A 83 0.38 7.78 1.17
C PRO A 83 -1.13 8.06 1.20
N GLY A 84 -1.78 7.75 2.34
CA GLY A 84 -3.24 7.78 2.49
C GLY A 84 -3.90 9.10 2.10
N PHE A 85 -3.25 10.23 2.39
CA PHE A 85 -3.79 11.56 2.08
C PHE A 85 -3.83 11.90 0.57
N LEU A 86 -3.15 11.12 -0.28
CA LEU A 86 -3.17 11.29 -1.74
C LEU A 86 -4.12 10.32 -2.46
N ILE A 87 -4.70 9.35 -1.76
CA ILE A 87 -5.54 8.31 -2.37
C ILE A 87 -6.78 8.92 -3.03
N GLU A 88 -7.50 9.79 -2.34
CA GLU A 88 -8.70 10.41 -2.91
C GLU A 88 -8.40 11.22 -4.16
N GLN A 89 -7.36 12.05 -4.13
CA GLN A 89 -6.95 12.85 -5.29
C GLN A 89 -6.58 11.96 -6.48
N SER A 90 -5.82 10.89 -6.23
CA SER A 90 -5.43 9.95 -7.28
C SER A 90 -6.63 9.20 -7.88
N LEU A 91 -7.56 8.74 -7.04
CA LEU A 91 -8.79 8.10 -7.49
C LEU A 91 -9.62 9.04 -8.36
N ARG A 92 -9.76 10.31 -7.98
CA ARG A 92 -10.48 11.31 -8.78
C ARG A 92 -9.80 11.59 -10.10
N GLN A 93 -8.46 11.59 -10.13
CA GLN A 93 -7.69 11.79 -11.37
C GLN A 93 -7.93 10.66 -12.37
N ILE A 94 -7.98 9.41 -11.91
CA ILE A 94 -8.12 8.24 -12.80
C ILE A 94 -9.58 7.91 -13.13
N ALA A 95 -10.53 8.28 -12.27
CA ALA A 95 -11.94 7.88 -12.37
C ALA A 95 -12.58 8.11 -13.75
N PRO A 96 -12.35 9.23 -14.45
CA PRO A 96 -12.94 9.43 -15.79
C PRO A 96 -12.51 8.40 -16.84
N TYR A 97 -11.39 7.72 -16.62
CA TYR A 97 -10.77 6.81 -17.59
C TYR A 97 -10.85 5.34 -17.16
N VAL A 98 -11.34 5.07 -15.95
CA VAL A 98 -11.54 3.70 -15.46
C VAL A 98 -12.83 3.13 -16.06
N THR A 99 -12.71 1.97 -16.68
CA THR A 99 -13.84 1.17 -17.22
C THR A 99 -13.88 -0.19 -16.54
N ASN A 100 -13.05 -1.14 -16.97
CA ASN A 100 -13.00 -2.52 -16.44
C ASN A 100 -11.69 -2.85 -15.76
N GLN A 101 -10.79 -1.88 -15.61
CA GLN A 101 -9.52 -2.10 -14.92
C GLN A 101 -9.77 -2.51 -13.46
N ALA A 102 -8.95 -3.42 -12.95
CA ALA A 102 -8.83 -3.64 -11.53
C ALA A 102 -8.04 -2.47 -10.92
N VAL A 103 -8.62 -1.81 -9.95
CA VAL A 103 -7.99 -0.68 -9.24
C VAL A 103 -7.68 -1.10 -7.81
N GLY A 104 -6.44 -0.94 -7.40
CA GLY A 104 -6.00 -1.37 -6.08
C GLY A 104 -5.06 -0.40 -5.39
N SER A 105 -4.81 -0.66 -4.11
CA SER A 105 -3.85 0.06 -3.30
C SER A 105 -2.84 -0.90 -2.69
N ILE A 106 -1.58 -0.49 -2.69
CA ILE A 106 -0.51 -1.24 -2.04
C ILE A 106 -0.67 -1.27 -0.52
N VAL A 107 -1.39 -0.29 0.04
CA VAL A 107 -1.82 -0.24 1.43
C VAL A 107 -3.28 0.14 1.49
N SER A 108 -4.13 -0.77 1.94
CA SER A 108 -5.59 -0.55 2.00
C SER A 108 -6.11 -0.07 3.36
N SER A 109 -5.29 -0.09 4.40
CA SER A 109 -5.64 0.39 5.75
C SER A 109 -5.83 1.91 5.87
N THR A 110 -5.58 2.64 4.79
CA THR A 110 -5.75 4.10 4.71
C THR A 110 -7.13 4.54 4.24
N GLY A 111 -8.11 3.64 4.23
CA GLY A 111 -9.48 3.91 3.79
C GLY A 111 -9.69 3.79 2.28
N PHE A 112 -8.79 3.11 1.57
CA PHE A 112 -8.86 2.96 0.12
C PHE A 112 -10.20 2.42 -0.38
N PHE A 113 -10.72 1.33 0.17
CA PHE A 113 -11.97 0.72 -0.30
C PHE A 113 -13.17 1.64 -0.16
N PHE A 114 -13.26 2.38 0.95
CA PHE A 114 -14.34 3.35 1.17
C PHE A 114 -14.30 4.50 0.17
N GLN A 115 -13.12 5.03 -0.09
CA GLN A 115 -12.93 6.10 -1.07
C GLN A 115 -13.17 5.61 -2.49
N ALA A 116 -12.67 4.42 -2.82
CA ALA A 116 -12.86 3.82 -4.15
C ALA A 116 -14.34 3.54 -4.45
N HIS A 117 -15.10 3.00 -3.49
CA HIS A 117 -16.55 2.82 -3.64
C HIS A 117 -17.27 4.16 -3.91
N ARG A 118 -16.92 5.20 -3.16
CA ARG A 118 -17.53 6.52 -3.32
C ARG A 118 -17.21 7.16 -4.67
N ILE A 119 -16.00 7.00 -5.17
CA ILE A 119 -15.51 7.70 -6.37
C ILE A 119 -15.73 6.88 -7.65
N LEU A 120 -15.47 5.56 -7.61
CA LEU A 120 -15.56 4.67 -8.77
C LEU A 120 -16.89 3.93 -8.86
N GLY A 121 -17.68 3.90 -7.78
CA GLY A 121 -18.95 3.17 -7.70
C GLY A 121 -18.80 1.74 -7.17
N GLY A 122 -19.93 1.14 -6.77
CA GLY A 122 -19.98 -0.17 -6.12
C GLY A 122 -19.72 -1.37 -7.04
N SER A 123 -19.74 -1.18 -8.37
CA SER A 123 -19.44 -2.24 -9.36
C SER A 123 -17.97 -2.27 -9.78
N ALA A 124 -17.14 -1.36 -9.29
CA ALA A 124 -15.72 -1.33 -9.61
C ALA A 124 -15.01 -2.60 -9.13
N SER A 125 -14.06 -3.07 -9.94
CA SER A 125 -13.17 -4.17 -9.58
C SER A 125 -12.03 -3.62 -8.72
N LEU A 126 -11.98 -4.01 -7.45
CA LEU A 126 -11.07 -3.46 -6.47
C LEU A 126 -10.20 -4.53 -5.81
N PHE A 127 -8.98 -4.16 -5.45
CA PHE A 127 -8.11 -4.99 -4.61
C PHE A 127 -7.25 -4.13 -3.70
N GLY A 128 -6.78 -4.71 -2.62
CA GLY A 128 -5.91 -3.99 -1.70
C GLY A 128 -5.07 -4.94 -0.87
N PHE A 129 -3.79 -4.61 -0.74
CA PHE A 129 -2.90 -5.30 0.16
C PHE A 129 -3.11 -4.78 1.58
N GLN A 130 -3.04 -5.69 2.54
CA GLN A 130 -3.16 -5.35 3.95
C GLN A 130 -1.99 -4.47 4.41
N ARG A 131 -0.78 -4.80 3.97
CA ARG A 131 0.46 -4.09 4.30
C ARG A 131 1.36 -3.98 3.08
N VAL A 132 2.26 -3.00 3.09
CA VAL A 132 3.28 -2.84 2.05
C VAL A 132 4.16 -4.08 1.94
N PRO A 133 4.45 -4.57 0.72
CA PRO A 133 5.32 -5.72 0.52
C PRO A 133 6.78 -5.43 0.83
N TYR A 134 7.21 -4.18 0.71
CA TYR A 134 8.61 -3.78 0.78
C TYR A 134 8.82 -2.57 1.68
N VAL A 135 9.99 -2.51 2.32
CA VAL A 135 10.55 -1.28 2.87
C VAL A 135 11.46 -0.67 1.80
N ALA A 136 11.20 0.55 1.40
CA ALA A 136 11.85 1.18 0.25
C ALA A 136 12.44 2.56 0.60
N ARG A 137 13.55 2.90 -0.05
CA ARG A 137 14.21 4.21 0.04
C ARG A 137 14.70 4.64 -1.33
N VAL A 138 14.45 5.90 -1.70
CA VAL A 138 14.99 6.44 -2.96
C VAL A 138 16.51 6.56 -2.87
N ARG A 139 17.21 6.09 -3.90
CA ARG A 139 18.62 6.40 -4.19
C ARG A 139 18.71 7.60 -5.11
N GLU A 140 18.11 7.46 -6.30
CA GLU A 140 18.04 8.49 -7.32
C GLU A 140 16.59 8.54 -7.83
N TYR A 141 15.96 9.71 -7.67
CA TYR A 141 14.55 9.87 -8.02
C TYR A 141 14.26 9.48 -9.47
N GLY A 142 13.25 8.65 -9.66
CA GLY A 142 12.85 8.16 -10.98
C GLY A 142 13.81 7.17 -11.65
N HIS A 143 14.89 6.75 -11.00
CA HIS A 143 15.91 5.85 -11.54
C HIS A 143 16.16 4.63 -10.68
N SER A 144 16.45 4.82 -9.39
CA SER A 144 16.86 3.73 -8.51
C SER A 144 16.38 3.90 -7.09
N ALA A 145 16.14 2.78 -6.42
CA ALA A 145 15.76 2.71 -5.02
C ALA A 145 16.42 1.53 -4.30
N ASP A 146 16.54 1.66 -2.98
CA ASP A 146 16.90 0.56 -2.09
C ASP A 146 15.65 -0.19 -1.67
N LEU A 147 15.71 -1.51 -1.74
CA LEU A 147 14.73 -2.42 -1.19
C LEU A 147 15.32 -2.99 0.11
N LEU A 148 14.92 -2.40 1.25
CA LEU A 148 15.56 -2.65 2.54
C LEU A 148 14.98 -3.84 3.29
N GLY A 149 13.80 -4.30 2.90
CA GLY A 149 13.15 -5.45 3.53
C GLY A 149 11.97 -5.97 2.74
N TYR A 150 11.70 -7.27 2.90
CA TYR A 150 10.59 -8.00 2.29
C TYR A 150 9.62 -8.48 3.35
N LYS A 151 8.34 -8.51 2.99
CA LYS A 151 7.36 -9.35 3.71
C LYS A 151 7.45 -10.78 3.19
N GLN A 152 7.41 -11.74 4.09
CA GLN A 152 7.41 -13.16 3.72
C GLN A 152 6.01 -13.66 3.31
N GLN A 153 4.98 -12.98 3.76
CA GLN A 153 3.59 -13.25 3.46
C GLN A 153 2.84 -11.95 3.25
N LEU A 154 2.07 -11.86 2.16
CA LEU A 154 1.15 -10.77 1.87
C LEU A 154 -0.30 -11.25 2.02
N TYR A 155 -1.19 -10.31 2.30
CA TYR A 155 -2.63 -10.53 2.38
C TYR A 155 -3.35 -9.54 1.48
N MET A 156 -4.33 -10.02 0.74
CA MET A 156 -5.09 -9.21 -0.22
C MET A 156 -6.59 -9.41 -0.03
N ALA A 157 -7.33 -8.32 -0.03
CA ALA A 157 -8.78 -8.32 -0.20
C ALA A 157 -9.13 -7.93 -1.64
N THR A 158 -10.17 -8.54 -2.19
CA THR A 158 -10.66 -8.26 -3.54
C THR A 158 -12.16 -8.05 -3.56
N GLU A 159 -12.64 -7.26 -4.51
CA GLU A 159 -14.05 -7.11 -4.81
C GLU A 159 -14.27 -7.11 -6.32
N ASN A 160 -15.29 -7.84 -6.77
CA ASN A 160 -15.67 -7.96 -8.19
C ASN A 160 -14.50 -8.43 -9.08
N LEU A 161 -13.68 -9.32 -8.56
CA LEU A 161 -12.54 -9.93 -9.26
C LEU A 161 -12.65 -11.45 -9.18
N SER A 162 -12.02 -12.15 -10.14
CA SER A 162 -11.97 -13.60 -10.16
C SER A 162 -11.10 -14.17 -9.04
N ASP A 163 -11.39 -15.40 -8.62
CA ASP A 163 -10.70 -16.07 -7.50
C ASP A 163 -9.22 -16.36 -7.76
N ASP A 164 -8.75 -16.26 -9.00
CA ASP A 164 -7.35 -16.44 -9.39
C ASP A 164 -6.54 -15.15 -9.40
N PHE A 165 -7.15 -14.02 -9.02
CA PHE A 165 -6.48 -12.71 -9.10
C PHE A 165 -5.25 -12.63 -8.19
N GLU A 166 -5.35 -13.12 -6.94
CA GLU A 166 -4.22 -13.15 -6.01
C GLU A 166 -3.06 -14.03 -6.51
N ALA A 167 -3.36 -15.13 -7.18
CA ALA A 167 -2.36 -16.06 -7.68
C ALA A 167 -1.42 -15.39 -8.69
N LYS A 168 -1.91 -14.46 -9.50
CA LYS A 168 -1.08 -13.67 -10.43
C LYS A 168 -0.07 -12.81 -9.69
N TRP A 169 -0.48 -12.21 -8.58
CA TRP A 169 0.40 -11.39 -7.75
C TRP A 169 1.49 -12.21 -7.06
N VAL A 170 1.23 -13.46 -6.69
CA VAL A 170 2.25 -14.39 -6.18
C VAL A 170 3.38 -14.54 -7.19
N GLU A 171 3.05 -14.77 -8.47
CA GLU A 171 4.04 -14.89 -9.54
C GLU A 171 4.81 -13.58 -9.76
N TRP A 172 4.11 -12.45 -9.81
CA TRP A 172 4.70 -11.15 -10.12
C TRP A 172 5.58 -10.58 -9.01
N LEU A 173 5.16 -10.75 -7.74
CA LEU A 173 5.91 -10.27 -6.59
C LEU A 173 6.85 -11.33 -5.99
N GLN A 174 6.75 -12.58 -6.46
CA GLN A 174 7.51 -13.72 -5.95
C GLN A 174 7.39 -13.87 -4.41
N THR A 175 6.21 -13.60 -3.90
CA THR A 175 5.88 -13.64 -2.48
C THR A 175 4.49 -14.26 -2.32
N PRO A 176 4.27 -15.17 -1.34
CA PRO A 176 2.96 -15.72 -1.07
C PRO A 176 1.94 -14.61 -0.79
N VAL A 177 0.76 -14.70 -1.42
CA VAL A 177 -0.37 -13.79 -1.21
C VAL A 177 -1.56 -14.61 -0.78
N ALA A 178 -2.05 -14.40 0.45
CA ALA A 178 -3.24 -15.03 0.97
C ALA A 178 -4.46 -14.13 0.80
N HIS A 179 -5.60 -14.75 0.53
CA HIS A 179 -6.89 -14.07 0.41
C HIS A 179 -7.45 -13.71 1.79
N LEU A 180 -7.95 -12.48 1.92
CA LEU A 180 -8.75 -12.04 3.04
C LEU A 180 -10.23 -12.18 2.72
N SER A 181 -11.06 -12.51 3.71
CA SER A 181 -12.49 -12.79 3.50
C SER A 181 -13.28 -11.55 3.07
N ASN A 182 -12.83 -10.37 3.46
CA ASN A 182 -13.42 -9.09 3.04
C ASN A 182 -12.43 -7.93 3.20
N TYR A 183 -12.78 -6.79 2.60
CA TYR A 183 -11.92 -5.59 2.63
C TYR A 183 -11.81 -4.95 4.03
N LEU A 184 -12.74 -5.22 4.95
CA LEU A 184 -12.66 -4.70 6.31
C LEU A 184 -11.50 -5.33 7.09
N GLU A 185 -11.18 -6.60 6.84
CA GLU A 185 -9.97 -7.23 7.41
C GLU A 185 -8.71 -6.49 6.98
N ALA A 186 -8.60 -6.14 5.70
CA ALA A 186 -7.48 -5.36 5.19
C ALA A 186 -7.46 -3.93 5.74
N SER A 187 -8.63 -3.30 5.87
CA SER A 187 -8.77 -1.89 6.27
C SER A 187 -8.53 -1.66 7.77
N LEU A 188 -8.91 -2.62 8.61
CA LEU A 188 -8.90 -2.48 10.07
C LEU A 188 -7.70 -3.14 10.76
N SER A 189 -6.80 -3.77 10.02
CA SER A 189 -5.67 -4.53 10.58
C SER A 189 -4.45 -3.69 10.97
N ASN A 190 -4.47 -2.37 10.77
CA ASN A 190 -3.38 -1.50 11.16
C ASN A 190 -3.50 -1.11 12.64
N SER A 191 -2.52 -1.50 13.46
CA SER A 191 -2.48 -1.17 14.89
C SER A 191 -2.01 0.27 15.17
N ASN A 192 -1.39 0.95 14.22
CA ASN A 192 -0.85 2.30 14.43
C ASN A 192 -1.88 3.34 14.88
N PRO A 193 -3.14 3.32 14.40
CA PRO A 193 -4.19 4.23 14.90
C PRO A 193 -4.52 4.07 16.38
N LEU A 194 -4.19 2.94 16.99
CA LEU A 194 -4.34 2.70 18.43
C LEU A 194 -3.04 2.99 19.18
N LEU A 195 -1.93 2.47 18.66
CA LEU A 195 -0.61 2.57 19.29
C LEU A 195 -0.14 4.02 19.45
N HIS A 196 -0.14 4.78 18.34
CA HIS A 196 0.41 6.13 18.35
C HIS A 196 -0.41 7.09 19.22
N PRO A 197 -1.76 7.17 19.12
CA PRO A 197 -2.55 8.01 20.01
C PRO A 197 -2.41 7.62 21.50
N ALA A 198 -2.38 6.33 21.81
CA ALA A 198 -2.18 5.86 23.18
C ALA A 198 -0.86 6.36 23.76
N ARG A 199 0.21 6.27 23.00
CA ARG A 199 1.53 6.76 23.40
C ARG A 199 1.57 8.28 23.53
N LEU A 200 1.00 9.01 22.58
CA LEU A 200 0.94 10.48 22.62
C LEU A 200 0.13 10.97 23.83
N TYR A 201 -0.95 10.28 24.16
CA TYR A 201 -1.72 10.56 25.36
C TYR A 201 -0.89 10.31 26.63
N GLY A 202 -0.20 9.19 26.73
CA GLY A 202 0.69 8.89 27.85
C GLY A 202 1.78 9.93 28.04
N MET A 203 2.34 10.45 26.92
CA MET A 203 3.38 11.46 26.96
C MET A 203 2.89 12.85 27.35
N TRP A 204 1.70 13.26 26.92
CA TRP A 204 1.31 14.66 26.92
C TRP A 204 -0.12 14.97 27.44
N HIS A 205 -0.83 14.02 28.04
CA HIS A 205 -2.20 14.24 28.54
C HIS A 205 -2.28 15.37 29.59
N ASP A 206 -1.22 15.61 30.35
CA ASP A 206 -1.11 16.61 31.41
C ASP A 206 -0.24 17.82 31.03
N TRP A 207 0.19 17.91 29.77
CA TRP A 207 1.04 19.00 29.27
C TRP A 207 0.33 20.36 29.37
N LYS A 208 1.01 21.35 29.96
CA LYS A 208 0.50 22.71 30.20
C LYS A 208 1.31 23.80 29.48
N GLY A 209 2.06 23.44 28.44
CA GLY A 209 2.88 24.37 27.67
C GLY A 209 4.34 24.40 28.09
N GLU A 210 4.80 23.43 28.88
CA GLU A 210 6.20 23.30 29.27
C GLU A 210 7.08 23.01 28.05
N THR A 211 8.34 23.52 28.12
CA THR A 211 9.38 23.16 27.16
C THR A 211 10.19 21.98 27.71
N TYR A 212 10.38 20.96 26.91
CA TYR A 212 11.21 19.82 27.28
C TYR A 212 12.68 20.13 26.97
N LYS A 213 13.56 19.85 27.92
CA LYS A 213 15.03 20.01 27.75
C LYS A 213 15.60 18.84 26.93
N ASP A 214 15.06 17.66 27.13
CA ASP A 214 15.50 16.43 26.51
C ASP A 214 14.39 15.86 25.59
N GLN A 215 14.81 15.19 24.50
CA GLN A 215 13.90 14.54 23.60
C GLN A 215 13.41 13.23 24.22
N THR A 216 12.11 13.13 24.48
CA THR A 216 11.48 11.88 24.91
C THR A 216 11.43 10.88 23.76
N LEU A 217 11.98 9.70 23.97
CA LEU A 217 11.98 8.63 22.99
C LEU A 217 10.64 7.92 22.97
N PHE A 218 10.03 7.88 21.79
CA PHE A 218 8.65 7.41 21.61
C PHE A 218 8.46 5.96 22.09
N TYR A 219 9.30 5.04 21.68
CA TYR A 219 9.21 3.63 22.04
C TYR A 219 10.07 3.25 23.25
N ALA A 220 11.29 3.75 23.32
CA ALA A 220 12.24 3.33 24.35
C ALA A 220 11.86 3.78 25.75
N GLN A 221 11.07 4.84 25.89
CA GLN A 221 10.57 5.35 27.17
C GLN A 221 9.05 5.12 27.31
N TRP A 222 8.57 4.02 26.78
CA TRP A 222 7.16 3.62 26.92
C TRP A 222 6.80 3.44 28.38
N ASP A 223 5.66 3.99 28.80
CA ASP A 223 5.20 3.97 30.19
C ASP A 223 3.92 3.13 30.39
N GLU A 224 3.57 2.93 31.67
CA GLU A 224 2.41 2.13 32.06
C GLU A 224 1.10 2.76 31.58
N LEU A 225 0.96 4.10 31.69
CA LEU A 225 -0.24 4.82 31.24
C LEU A 225 -0.45 4.65 29.74
N SER A 226 0.63 4.70 28.93
CA SER A 226 0.54 4.41 27.49
C SER A 226 0.02 3.01 27.22
N SER A 227 0.44 2.01 28.01
CA SER A 227 -0.05 0.64 27.91
C SER A 227 -1.52 0.50 28.31
N GLU A 228 -1.93 1.11 29.41
CA GLU A 228 -3.32 1.08 29.89
C GLU A 228 -4.27 1.67 28.85
N VAL A 229 -3.92 2.84 28.31
CA VAL A 229 -4.72 3.51 27.25
C VAL A 229 -4.75 2.66 25.98
N TYR A 230 -3.62 2.09 25.58
CA TYR A 230 -3.53 1.24 24.39
C TYR A 230 -4.43 0.00 24.50
N ILE A 231 -4.40 -0.67 25.65
CA ILE A 231 -5.26 -1.84 25.91
C ILE A 231 -6.74 -1.44 25.92
N ALA A 232 -7.09 -0.35 26.58
CA ALA A 232 -8.48 0.13 26.62
C ALA A 232 -9.00 0.47 25.22
N MET A 233 -8.19 1.13 24.41
CA MET A 233 -8.54 1.43 23.00
C MET A 233 -8.69 0.14 22.18
N ASP A 234 -7.84 -0.86 22.38
CA ASP A 234 -7.95 -2.14 21.69
C ASP A 234 -9.22 -2.89 22.08
N GLU A 235 -9.62 -2.88 23.36
CA GLU A 235 -10.87 -3.49 23.82
C GLU A 235 -12.10 -2.88 23.13
N GLU A 236 -12.15 -1.55 22.97
CA GLU A 236 -13.21 -0.87 22.23
C GLU A 236 -13.17 -1.23 20.75
N PHE A 237 -11.98 -1.26 20.17
CA PHE A 237 -11.76 -1.62 18.77
C PHE A 237 -12.18 -3.07 18.48
N GLN A 238 -11.86 -4.03 19.36
CA GLN A 238 -12.29 -5.42 19.24
C GLN A 238 -13.82 -5.55 19.24
N LYS A 239 -14.53 -4.75 20.06
CA LYS A 239 -15.99 -4.69 20.04
C LYS A 239 -16.53 -4.19 18.70
N LEU A 240 -15.88 -3.18 18.12
CA LEU A 240 -16.23 -2.68 16.78
C LEU A 240 -16.01 -3.75 15.72
N CYS A 241 -14.85 -4.40 15.71
CA CYS A 241 -14.53 -5.49 14.78
C CYS A 241 -15.57 -6.62 14.86
N CYS A 242 -15.96 -7.01 16.07
CA CYS A 242 -17.00 -8.01 16.28
C CYS A 242 -18.34 -7.60 15.65
N LYS A 243 -18.75 -6.34 15.81
CA LYS A 243 -20.01 -5.81 15.23
C LYS A 243 -20.01 -5.81 13.71
N VAL A 244 -18.87 -5.61 13.07
CA VAL A 244 -18.76 -5.62 11.61
C VAL A 244 -18.36 -7.00 11.06
N GLY A 245 -18.28 -8.02 11.90
CA GLY A 245 -18.01 -9.40 11.50
C GLY A 245 -16.56 -9.68 11.10
N VAL A 246 -15.61 -8.93 11.63
CA VAL A 246 -14.18 -9.04 11.31
C VAL A 246 -13.40 -9.53 12.52
N LYS A 247 -12.47 -10.44 12.31
CA LYS A 247 -11.52 -10.91 13.33
C LYS A 247 -10.16 -10.28 13.09
N ILE A 248 -9.76 -9.42 14.01
CA ILE A 248 -8.43 -8.79 14.03
C ILE A 248 -7.73 -9.24 15.32
N PRO A 249 -6.44 -9.62 15.28
CA PRO A 249 -5.69 -9.93 16.49
C PRO A 249 -5.72 -8.77 17.50
N SER A 250 -5.83 -9.09 18.78
CA SER A 250 -5.67 -8.10 19.84
C SER A 250 -4.23 -7.57 19.86
N VAL A 251 -4.05 -6.36 20.36
CA VAL A 251 -2.69 -5.81 20.56
C VAL A 251 -1.85 -6.68 21.50
N LEU A 252 -2.50 -7.40 22.41
CA LEU A 252 -1.83 -8.34 23.31
C LEU A 252 -1.28 -9.58 22.60
N ASP A 253 -1.75 -9.89 21.39
CA ASP A 253 -1.26 -11.01 20.59
C ASP A 253 0.08 -10.72 19.89
N TYR A 254 0.53 -9.45 19.90
CA TYR A 254 1.77 -9.02 19.27
C TYR A 254 2.96 -8.88 20.23
N TYR A 255 2.75 -9.01 21.57
CA TYR A 255 3.77 -8.76 22.60
C TYR A 255 3.91 -9.91 23.58
#